data_454a229d7ffd2dc7f4b164af2f8aacce
#
_entry.id   454a229d7ffd2dc7f4b164af2f8aacce
#
_cell.length_a   1.000
_cell.length_b   1.000
_cell.length_c   1.000
_cell.angle_alpha   90.00
_cell.angle_beta   90.00
_cell.angle_gamma   90.00
#
_symmetry.space_group_name_H-M   'P 1'
#
loop_
_entity.id
_entity.type
_entity.pdbx_description
1 polymer ?
#
loop_
_entity_poly.entity_id
_entity_poly.type
_entity_poly.pdbx_seq_one_letter_code
_entity_poly.pdbx_strand_id
1 'polypeptide(L)'
;WVMIVNKAEKSGRVYMSLEKTKPTDYMRTVQDYPVEGVNFYDINSLFAQPAWNQVAAELSVEVQTRYNRTGDLSHVVGIESRGFVVGAVLASVIGVPFIMVRKKGSKYPGSLLQETYALEYGEDTLVIQEGILGYTNRVLIADDLVATGGSALATKRLVEQTGATVVGFASVLNLAYLNTDDMKSQPLITCEEIIK
;
A
#
# COMPACT_ATOMS: atom_id res chain seq x y z
N TRP A 1 7.58 -7.60 -23.58
CA TRP A 1 7.51 -8.98 -23.05
C TRP A 1 8.85 -9.65 -23.31
N VAL A 2 9.71 -9.75 -22.29
CA VAL A 2 10.90 -10.61 -22.35
C VAL A 2 10.52 -11.89 -21.65
N MET A 3 10.42 -12.97 -22.41
CA MET A 3 10.11 -14.31 -21.92
C MET A 3 11.44 -15.03 -21.67
N ILE A 4 11.82 -15.22 -20.40
CA ILE A 4 12.94 -16.10 -20.04
C ILE A 4 12.35 -17.47 -19.71
N VAL A 5 12.56 -18.44 -20.60
CA VAL A 5 12.13 -19.83 -20.42
C VAL A 5 13.26 -20.60 -19.76
N ASN A 6 13.15 -20.89 -18.48
CA ASN A 6 14.00 -21.88 -17.83
C ASN A 6 13.38 -23.27 -17.98
N LYS A 7 14.04 -24.12 -18.77
CA LYS A 7 13.62 -25.48 -19.11
C LYS A 7 14.00 -26.43 -17.97
N ALA A 8 13.03 -26.81 -17.14
CA ALA A 8 13.17 -27.97 -16.27
C ALA A 8 12.27 -29.10 -16.80
N GLU A 9 12.87 -30.10 -17.45
CA GLU A 9 12.17 -31.26 -17.93
C GLU A 9 11.92 -32.26 -16.79
N LYS A 10 10.65 -32.46 -16.43
CA LYS A 10 10.02 -33.78 -16.12
C LYS A 10 8.56 -33.51 -15.72
N SER A 11 7.64 -33.61 -16.65
CA SER A 11 6.18 -33.74 -16.49
C SER A 11 5.30 -32.86 -17.38
N GLY A 12 5.79 -32.33 -18.50
CA GLY A 12 4.89 -31.70 -19.50
C GLY A 12 4.11 -30.45 -19.07
N ARG A 13 4.33 -29.94 -17.88
CA ARG A 13 3.79 -28.66 -17.40
C ARG A 13 4.91 -27.62 -17.34
N VAL A 14 4.83 -26.63 -18.22
CA VAL A 14 5.70 -25.44 -18.15
C VAL A 14 5.19 -24.57 -17.00
N TYR A 15 5.86 -24.59 -15.87
CA TYR A 15 5.67 -23.59 -14.83
C TYR A 15 6.50 -22.38 -15.22
N MET A 16 5.86 -21.34 -15.70
CA MET A 16 6.49 -20.04 -15.83
C MET A 16 6.60 -19.42 -14.44
N SER A 17 7.78 -19.43 -13.84
CA SER A 17 8.10 -18.52 -12.77
C SER A 17 8.39 -17.16 -13.41
N LEU A 18 7.42 -16.25 -13.38
CA LEU A 18 7.69 -14.86 -13.66
C LEU A 18 8.53 -14.34 -12.49
N GLU A 19 9.76 -13.91 -12.74
CA GLU A 19 10.48 -13.12 -11.74
C GLU A 19 9.63 -11.88 -11.44
N LYS A 20 9.39 -11.64 -10.14
CA LYS A 20 8.64 -10.44 -9.72
C LYS A 20 9.39 -9.19 -10.16
N THR A 21 8.66 -8.24 -10.67
CA THR A 21 9.20 -6.93 -11.00
C THR A 21 9.67 -6.24 -9.72
N LYS A 22 10.94 -5.85 -9.68
CA LYS A 22 11.46 -5.04 -8.58
C LYS A 22 11.16 -3.56 -8.83
N PRO A 23 10.31 -2.92 -8.04
CA PRO A 23 9.99 -1.51 -8.20
C PRO A 23 11.23 -0.61 -8.21
N THR A 24 12.23 -0.92 -7.38
CA THR A 24 13.45 -0.11 -7.25
C THR A 24 14.30 -0.05 -8.52
N ASP A 25 14.21 -1.06 -9.42
CA ASP A 25 14.90 -1.05 -10.71
C ASP A 25 14.37 0.06 -11.65
N TYR A 26 13.17 0.58 -11.36
CA TYR A 26 12.47 1.60 -12.15
C TYR A 26 12.28 2.92 -11.39
N MET A 27 12.81 3.00 -10.17
CA MET A 27 12.72 4.21 -9.34
C MET A 27 14.03 4.98 -9.34
N ARG A 28 13.91 6.29 -9.33
CA ARG A 28 15.02 7.16 -8.99
C ARG A 28 15.21 7.14 -7.47
N THR A 29 16.43 6.82 -7.01
CA THR A 29 16.83 6.98 -5.62
C THR A 29 17.66 8.23 -5.48
N VAL A 30 17.29 9.11 -4.54
CA VAL A 30 18.04 10.32 -4.21
C VAL A 30 18.68 10.12 -2.85
N GLN A 31 20.02 10.13 -2.82
CA GLN A 31 20.78 10.02 -1.58
C GLN A 31 20.74 11.35 -0.82
N ASP A 32 20.83 11.25 0.51
CA ASP A 32 20.89 12.40 1.40
C ASP A 32 19.74 13.40 1.25
N TYR A 33 18.51 12.90 1.01
CA TYR A 33 17.32 13.71 0.86
C TYR A 33 16.17 13.20 1.75
N PRO A 34 15.43 14.08 2.48
CA PRO A 34 15.62 15.53 2.61
C PRO A 34 16.79 15.93 3.54
N VAL A 35 17.40 14.95 4.21
CA VAL A 35 18.54 15.15 5.11
C VAL A 35 19.60 14.09 4.86
N GLU A 36 20.85 14.35 5.29
CA GLU A 36 21.98 13.43 5.19
C GLU A 36 21.67 12.06 5.82
N GLY A 37 22.10 10.99 5.14
CA GLY A 37 21.89 9.59 5.55
C GLY A 37 20.55 8.99 5.13
N VAL A 38 19.62 9.76 4.53
CA VAL A 38 18.34 9.28 4.05
C VAL A 38 18.39 8.97 2.54
N ASN A 39 18.04 7.74 2.17
CA ASN A 39 17.79 7.36 0.78
C ASN A 39 16.30 7.56 0.47
N PHE A 40 16.00 8.52 -0.39
CA PHE A 40 14.64 8.82 -0.82
C PHE A 40 14.29 8.05 -2.10
N TYR A 41 13.28 7.20 -2.02
CA TYR A 41 12.73 6.48 -3.16
C TYR A 41 11.63 7.31 -3.83
N ASP A 42 11.95 7.87 -5.02
CA ASP A 42 11.01 8.70 -5.78
C ASP A 42 10.00 7.82 -6.52
N ILE A 43 8.92 7.44 -5.84
CA ILE A 43 7.85 6.62 -6.41
C ILE A 43 7.21 7.25 -7.64
N ASN A 44 7.20 8.59 -7.74
CA ASN A 44 6.64 9.27 -8.91
C ASN A 44 7.40 8.93 -10.20
N SER A 45 8.69 8.63 -10.09
CA SER A 45 9.50 8.17 -11.23
C SER A 45 9.08 6.78 -11.73
N LEU A 46 8.58 5.90 -10.85
CA LEU A 46 7.96 4.63 -11.25
C LEU A 46 6.58 4.85 -11.88
N PHE A 47 5.72 5.69 -11.29
CA PHE A 47 4.39 5.98 -11.84
C PHE A 47 4.44 6.54 -13.27
N ALA A 48 5.53 7.22 -13.61
CA ALA A 48 5.76 7.78 -14.96
C ALA A 48 6.23 6.74 -15.99
N GLN A 49 6.39 5.46 -15.62
CA GLN A 49 6.93 4.43 -16.51
C GLN A 49 5.92 3.29 -16.76
N PRO A 50 6.00 2.61 -17.92
CA PRO A 50 5.17 1.45 -18.21
C PRO A 50 5.29 0.31 -17.18
N ALA A 51 6.45 0.21 -16.50
CA ALA A 51 6.70 -0.77 -15.44
C ALA A 51 5.69 -0.66 -14.29
N TRP A 52 5.14 0.54 -14.02
CA TRP A 52 4.08 0.73 -13.03
C TRP A 52 2.89 -0.20 -13.25
N ASN A 53 2.46 -0.38 -14.51
CA ASN A 53 1.32 -1.25 -14.80
C ASN A 53 1.58 -2.70 -14.40
N GLN A 54 2.82 -3.17 -14.57
CA GLN A 54 3.20 -4.52 -14.17
C GLN A 54 3.28 -4.66 -12.65
N VAL A 55 3.94 -3.73 -11.97
CA VAL A 55 4.02 -3.68 -10.49
C VAL A 55 2.62 -3.66 -9.87
N ALA A 56 1.73 -2.81 -10.39
CA ALA A 56 0.36 -2.69 -9.91
C ALA A 56 -0.46 -3.97 -10.16
N ALA A 57 -0.26 -4.63 -11.31
CA ALA A 57 -0.91 -5.91 -11.62
C ALA A 57 -0.44 -7.01 -10.67
N GLU A 58 0.87 -7.14 -10.44
CA GLU A 58 1.45 -8.12 -9.52
C GLU A 58 0.93 -7.92 -8.08
N LEU A 59 0.92 -6.68 -7.58
CA LEU A 59 0.37 -6.34 -6.27
C LEU A 59 -1.12 -6.69 -6.18
N SER A 60 -1.90 -6.38 -7.23
CA SER A 60 -3.33 -6.69 -7.28
C SER A 60 -3.60 -8.19 -7.24
N VAL A 61 -2.82 -8.99 -7.97
CA VAL A 61 -2.95 -10.47 -7.97
C VAL A 61 -2.65 -11.02 -6.57
N GLU A 62 -1.64 -10.48 -5.89
CA GLU A 62 -1.29 -10.93 -4.55
C GLU A 62 -2.37 -10.60 -3.52
N VAL A 63 -2.93 -9.39 -3.57
CA VAL A 63 -4.07 -8.96 -2.75
C VAL A 63 -5.31 -9.82 -3.04
N GLN A 64 -5.65 -10.05 -4.31
CA GLN A 64 -6.77 -10.92 -4.69
C GLN A 64 -6.59 -12.34 -4.17
N THR A 65 -5.37 -12.88 -4.29
CA THR A 65 -5.07 -14.25 -3.85
C THR A 65 -5.27 -14.39 -2.33
N ARG A 66 -4.91 -13.36 -1.57
CA ARG A 66 -4.95 -13.39 -0.11
C ARG A 66 -6.34 -13.09 0.46
N TYR A 67 -7.08 -12.11 -0.11
CA TYR A 67 -8.28 -11.57 0.51
C TYR A 67 -9.56 -11.76 -0.31
N ASN A 68 -9.50 -11.91 -1.62
CA ASN A 68 -10.70 -11.89 -2.45
C ASN A 68 -11.25 -13.28 -2.80
N ARG A 69 -10.47 -14.35 -2.60
CA ARG A 69 -10.96 -15.73 -2.84
C ARG A 69 -12.08 -16.16 -1.88
N THR A 70 -12.20 -15.49 -0.76
CA THR A 70 -13.18 -15.74 0.30
C THR A 70 -14.24 -14.65 0.42
N GLY A 71 -14.19 -13.59 -0.41
CA GLY A 71 -15.07 -12.42 -0.29
C GLY A 71 -14.75 -11.57 0.94
N ASP A 72 -13.55 -11.71 1.50
CA ASP A 72 -13.14 -11.09 2.76
C ASP A 72 -12.72 -9.62 2.62
N LEU A 73 -12.74 -9.03 1.43
CA LEU A 73 -12.39 -7.65 1.18
C LEU A 73 -13.59 -6.90 0.58
N SER A 74 -13.99 -5.81 1.22
CA SER A 74 -15.10 -4.98 0.75
C SER A 74 -14.68 -3.60 0.24
N HIS A 75 -13.56 -3.06 0.73
CA HIS A 75 -13.09 -1.71 0.37
C HIS A 75 -11.56 -1.63 0.40
N VAL A 76 -11.02 -0.73 -0.41
CA VAL A 76 -9.63 -0.27 -0.30
C VAL A 76 -9.65 1.18 0.19
N VAL A 77 -8.82 1.46 1.19
CA VAL A 77 -8.56 2.81 1.69
C VAL A 77 -7.16 3.23 1.27
N GLY A 78 -7.01 4.39 0.62
CA GLY A 78 -5.71 4.97 0.27
C GLY A 78 -5.37 6.14 1.17
N ILE A 79 -4.07 6.28 1.51
CA ILE A 79 -3.56 7.37 2.35
C ILE A 79 -3.09 8.53 1.47
N GLU A 80 -3.49 9.77 1.82
CA GLU A 80 -3.04 10.98 1.10
C GLU A 80 -1.52 11.13 1.16
N SER A 81 -0.91 11.35 0.01
CA SER A 81 -1.45 11.57 -1.33
C SER A 81 -1.11 10.42 -2.29
N ARG A 82 0.09 9.83 -2.19
CA ARG A 82 0.59 8.82 -3.14
C ARG A 82 -0.10 7.47 -2.99
N GLY A 83 -0.57 7.15 -1.79
CA GLY A 83 -1.42 5.99 -1.52
C GLY A 83 -2.74 6.02 -2.30
N PHE A 84 -3.20 7.19 -2.77
CA PHE A 84 -4.39 7.26 -3.64
C PHE A 84 -4.17 6.59 -4.99
N VAL A 85 -2.98 6.76 -5.57
CA VAL A 85 -2.65 6.13 -6.86
C VAL A 85 -2.65 4.62 -6.71
N VAL A 86 -1.96 4.10 -5.69
CA VAL A 86 -1.89 2.66 -5.42
C VAL A 86 -3.26 2.10 -5.08
N GLY A 87 -3.95 2.73 -4.12
CA GLY A 87 -5.25 2.26 -3.63
C GLY A 87 -6.34 2.28 -4.71
N ALA A 88 -6.39 3.31 -5.54
CA ALA A 88 -7.38 3.41 -6.63
C ALA A 88 -7.16 2.32 -7.69
N VAL A 89 -5.90 2.03 -8.04
CA VAL A 89 -5.60 0.95 -8.99
C VAL A 89 -5.97 -0.40 -8.40
N LEU A 90 -5.58 -0.69 -7.14
CA LEU A 90 -5.94 -1.93 -6.45
C LEU A 90 -7.47 -2.10 -6.41
N ALA A 91 -8.20 -1.08 -5.96
CA ALA A 91 -9.66 -1.12 -5.87
C ALA A 91 -10.32 -1.41 -7.22
N SER A 92 -9.84 -0.75 -8.29
CA SER A 92 -10.34 -0.94 -9.65
C SER A 92 -10.11 -2.35 -10.17
N VAL A 93 -8.90 -2.91 -9.98
CA VAL A 93 -8.55 -4.25 -10.47
C VAL A 93 -9.28 -5.34 -9.67
N ILE A 94 -9.42 -5.14 -8.36
CA ILE A 94 -10.08 -6.11 -7.46
C ILE A 94 -11.61 -6.02 -7.59
N GLY A 95 -12.15 -4.89 -8.04
CA GLY A 95 -13.59 -4.67 -8.20
C GLY A 95 -14.30 -4.29 -6.90
N VAL A 96 -13.63 -3.54 -6.01
CA VAL A 96 -14.20 -3.03 -4.76
C VAL A 96 -14.15 -1.50 -4.71
N PRO A 97 -15.01 -0.82 -3.91
CA PRO A 97 -14.97 0.62 -3.70
C PRO A 97 -13.62 1.11 -3.15
N PHE A 98 -13.27 2.35 -3.52
CA PHE A 98 -12.11 3.08 -3.02
C PHE A 98 -12.52 4.25 -2.15
N ILE A 99 -11.83 4.41 -1.01
CA ILE A 99 -12.06 5.50 -0.05
C ILE A 99 -10.72 6.21 0.21
N MET A 100 -10.77 7.54 0.29
CA MET A 100 -9.62 8.36 0.60
C MET A 100 -9.55 8.67 2.10
N VAL A 101 -8.42 8.41 2.73
CA VAL A 101 -8.05 9.01 4.02
C VAL A 101 -7.15 10.19 3.72
N ARG A 102 -7.52 11.37 4.24
CA ARG A 102 -6.89 12.64 3.90
C ARG A 102 -6.18 13.26 5.08
N LYS A 103 -5.27 14.18 4.81
CA LYS A 103 -4.64 15.01 5.82
C LYS A 103 -5.61 16.08 6.30
N LYS A 104 -5.55 16.40 7.58
CA LYS A 104 -6.32 17.50 8.19
C LYS A 104 -6.02 18.82 7.45
N GLY A 105 -7.08 19.60 7.23
CA GLY A 105 -7.01 20.84 6.42
C GLY A 105 -7.39 20.64 4.96
N SER A 106 -7.47 19.41 4.47
CA SER A 106 -8.11 19.11 3.19
C SER A 106 -9.60 19.45 3.26
N LYS A 107 -10.12 20.06 2.19
CA LYS A 107 -11.56 20.39 2.10
C LYS A 107 -12.36 19.11 1.92
N TYR A 108 -12.85 18.56 3.01
CA TYR A 108 -13.71 17.37 3.04
C TYR A 108 -15.08 17.76 3.57
N PRO A 109 -16.17 17.49 2.87
CA PRO A 109 -17.52 17.86 3.32
C PRO A 109 -18.02 16.91 4.43
N GLY A 110 -18.91 17.43 5.28
CA GLY A 110 -19.60 16.67 6.34
C GLY A 110 -18.81 16.53 7.63
N SER A 111 -19.31 15.65 8.51
CA SER A 111 -18.63 15.28 9.75
C SER A 111 -17.44 14.38 9.48
N LEU A 112 -16.36 14.61 10.22
CA LEU A 112 -15.10 13.89 10.05
C LEU A 112 -14.69 13.21 11.35
N LEU A 113 -14.26 11.97 11.25
CA LEU A 113 -13.42 11.32 12.25
C LEU A 113 -11.97 11.69 12.01
N GLN A 114 -11.16 11.76 13.07
CA GLN A 114 -9.77 12.16 12.97
C GLN A 114 -8.87 11.31 13.87
N GLU A 115 -7.64 11.12 13.44
CA GLU A 115 -6.59 10.42 14.17
C GLU A 115 -5.27 11.18 14.03
N THR A 116 -4.67 11.54 15.16
CA THR A 116 -3.37 12.23 15.21
C THR A 116 -2.26 11.22 15.52
N TYR A 117 -1.12 11.34 14.86
CA TYR A 117 0.02 10.48 15.06
C TYR A 117 1.33 11.27 15.02
N ALA A 118 2.32 10.77 15.75
CA ALA A 118 3.64 11.38 15.81
C ALA A 118 4.43 11.13 14.52
N LEU A 119 5.15 12.15 14.09
CA LEU A 119 6.21 12.08 13.09
C LEU A 119 7.57 12.15 13.79
N GLU A 120 8.66 11.97 13.04
CA GLU A 120 10.01 12.23 13.58
C GLU A 120 10.15 13.67 14.07
N TYR A 121 9.47 14.61 13.40
CA TYR A 121 9.39 16.02 13.77
C TYR A 121 7.93 16.48 13.75
N GLY A 122 7.31 16.59 14.94
CA GLY A 122 5.93 17.07 15.11
C GLY A 122 4.87 15.97 15.03
N GLU A 123 3.67 16.38 14.66
CA GLU A 123 2.50 15.51 14.54
C GLU A 123 1.78 15.77 13.20
N ASP A 124 1.11 14.76 12.69
CA ASP A 124 0.17 14.90 11.56
C ASP A 124 -1.19 14.30 11.94
N THR A 125 -2.25 14.75 11.29
CA THR A 125 -3.61 14.28 11.56
C THR A 125 -4.27 13.83 10.27
N LEU A 126 -4.79 12.61 10.29
CA LEU A 126 -5.59 12.03 9.21
C LEU A 126 -7.07 12.17 9.51
N VAL A 127 -7.87 12.29 8.47
CA VAL A 127 -9.33 12.43 8.54
C VAL A 127 -10.02 11.51 7.55
N ILE A 128 -11.19 11.01 7.94
CA ILE A 128 -12.12 10.25 7.09
C ILE A 128 -13.55 10.77 7.34
N GLN A 129 -14.41 10.67 6.34
CA GLN A 129 -15.81 11.03 6.50
C GLN A 129 -16.53 10.05 7.42
N GLU A 130 -17.27 10.57 8.38
CA GLU A 130 -18.12 9.77 9.26
C GLU A 130 -19.24 9.09 8.45
N GLY A 131 -19.54 7.82 8.77
CA GLY A 131 -20.59 7.06 8.11
C GLY A 131 -20.23 6.49 6.73
N ILE A 132 -19.03 6.74 6.20
CA ILE A 132 -18.61 6.18 4.90
C ILE A 132 -18.26 4.68 4.99
N LEU A 133 -17.91 4.20 6.17
CA LEU A 133 -17.64 2.81 6.51
C LEU A 133 -18.45 2.42 7.76
N GLY A 134 -18.60 1.12 8.01
CA GLY A 134 -19.28 0.58 9.18
C GLY A 134 -18.93 -0.89 9.45
N TYR A 135 -19.61 -1.52 10.40
CA TYR A 135 -19.29 -2.84 10.98
C TYR A 135 -19.23 -4.00 9.99
N THR A 136 -19.88 -3.91 8.84
CA THR A 136 -19.85 -4.97 7.83
C THR A 136 -18.67 -4.82 6.86
N ASN A 137 -17.95 -3.70 6.93
CA ASN A 137 -16.88 -3.42 5.98
C ASN A 137 -15.55 -4.04 6.45
N ARG A 138 -14.87 -4.66 5.49
CA ARG A 138 -13.54 -5.25 5.64
C ARG A 138 -12.59 -4.54 4.70
N VAL A 139 -11.59 -3.88 5.26
CA VAL A 139 -10.83 -2.82 4.61
C VAL A 139 -9.37 -3.21 4.45
N LEU A 140 -8.82 -3.06 3.25
CA LEU A 140 -7.38 -3.06 2.99
C LEU A 140 -6.90 -1.61 2.95
N ILE A 141 -5.83 -1.31 3.67
CA ILE A 141 -5.17 0.00 3.63
C ILE A 141 -4.02 -0.05 2.61
N ALA A 142 -4.00 0.90 1.70
CA ALA A 142 -3.00 0.99 0.63
C ALA A 142 -2.18 2.28 0.72
N ASP A 143 -0.86 2.13 0.56
CA ASP A 143 0.06 3.26 0.43
C ASP A 143 1.14 2.94 -0.62
N ASP A 144 1.95 3.93 -0.97
CA ASP A 144 3.09 3.73 -1.87
C ASP A 144 4.28 3.08 -1.16
N LEU A 145 4.55 3.50 0.06
CA LEU A 145 5.70 3.07 0.83
C LEU A 145 5.36 2.98 2.32
N VAL A 146 5.76 1.90 2.96
CA VAL A 146 5.75 1.75 4.42
C VAL A 146 7.18 1.92 4.95
N ALA A 147 7.40 2.96 5.77
CA ALA A 147 8.64 3.18 6.51
C ALA A 147 8.48 2.72 7.96
N THR A 148 8.28 3.63 8.90
CA THR A 148 8.01 3.26 10.31
C THR A 148 6.65 2.59 10.51
N GLY A 149 5.69 2.87 9.61
CA GLY A 149 4.30 2.43 9.71
C GLY A 149 3.38 3.41 10.43
N GLY A 150 3.87 4.59 10.81
CA GLY A 150 3.08 5.56 11.58
C GLY A 150 1.77 5.96 10.90
N SER A 151 1.80 6.38 9.63
CA SER A 151 0.62 6.74 8.84
C SER A 151 -0.32 5.55 8.62
N ALA A 152 0.25 4.37 8.35
CA ALA A 152 -0.52 3.15 8.15
C ALA A 152 -1.29 2.75 9.41
N LEU A 153 -0.62 2.72 10.57
CA LEU A 153 -1.23 2.39 11.86
C LEU A 153 -2.24 3.47 12.32
N ALA A 154 -1.97 4.76 12.06
CA ALA A 154 -2.94 5.83 12.31
C ALA A 154 -4.19 5.64 11.44
N THR A 155 -4.01 5.31 10.15
CA THR A 155 -5.13 5.01 9.26
C THR A 155 -5.92 3.79 9.73
N LYS A 156 -5.26 2.76 10.26
CA LYS A 156 -5.92 1.60 10.85
C LYS A 156 -6.83 2.03 11.99
N ARG A 157 -6.31 2.76 12.98
CA ARG A 157 -7.11 3.26 14.11
C ARG A 157 -8.28 4.13 13.65
N LEU A 158 -8.05 4.99 12.65
CA LEU A 158 -9.08 5.86 12.08
C LEU A 158 -10.20 5.06 11.39
N VAL A 159 -9.87 4.03 10.63
CA VAL A 159 -10.84 3.13 9.99
C VAL A 159 -11.61 2.34 11.07
N GLU A 160 -10.95 1.85 12.10
CA GLU A 160 -11.58 1.11 13.20
C GLU A 160 -12.55 1.98 14.02
N GLN A 161 -12.34 3.31 14.11
CA GLN A 161 -13.31 4.24 14.70
C GLN A 161 -14.65 4.25 13.96
N THR A 162 -14.71 3.91 12.68
CA THR A 162 -15.96 3.77 11.92
C THR A 162 -16.74 2.49 12.24
N GLY A 163 -16.14 1.56 12.99
CA GLY A 163 -16.63 0.21 13.23
C GLY A 163 -16.18 -0.81 12.18
N ALA A 164 -15.50 -0.42 11.11
CA ALA A 164 -14.98 -1.33 10.10
C ALA A 164 -13.79 -2.14 10.61
N THR A 165 -13.51 -3.27 9.97
CA THR A 165 -12.37 -4.14 10.29
C THR A 165 -11.26 -3.96 9.26
N VAL A 166 -10.05 -3.64 9.69
CA VAL A 166 -8.87 -3.64 8.81
C VAL A 166 -8.34 -5.06 8.69
N VAL A 167 -8.28 -5.59 7.46
CA VAL A 167 -7.81 -6.95 7.17
C VAL A 167 -6.32 -7.01 6.86
N GLY A 168 -5.71 -5.89 6.50
CA GLY A 168 -4.28 -5.80 6.22
C GLY A 168 -3.90 -4.54 5.47
N PHE A 169 -2.64 -4.55 5.02
CA PHE A 169 -2.00 -3.44 4.33
C PHE A 169 -1.42 -3.90 3.00
N ALA A 170 -1.33 -2.98 2.04
CA ALA A 170 -0.64 -3.18 0.78
C ALA A 170 0.22 -1.96 0.45
N SER A 171 1.45 -2.18 0.00
CA SER A 171 2.35 -1.12 -0.45
C SER A 171 3.20 -1.56 -1.63
N VAL A 172 3.74 -0.60 -2.37
CA VAL A 172 4.74 -0.89 -3.42
C VAL A 172 6.07 -1.23 -2.78
N LEU A 173 6.51 -0.44 -1.80
CA LEU A 173 7.73 -0.67 -1.04
C LEU A 173 7.47 -0.83 0.46
N ASN A 174 8.26 -1.68 1.11
CA ASN A 174 8.39 -1.75 2.55
C ASN A 174 9.84 -1.56 2.97
N LEU A 175 10.13 -0.51 3.74
CA LEU A 175 11.45 -0.30 4.36
C LEU A 175 11.47 -1.04 5.70
N ALA A 176 11.59 -2.37 5.65
CA ALA A 176 11.40 -3.25 6.79
C ALA A 176 12.32 -2.92 7.98
N TYR A 177 13.52 -2.41 7.69
CA TYR A 177 14.48 -1.98 8.72
C TYR A 177 14.03 -0.77 9.55
N LEU A 178 13.03 -0.02 9.07
CA LEU A 178 12.44 1.12 9.78
C LEU A 178 11.13 0.77 10.50
N ASN A 179 10.51 -0.37 10.19
CA ASN A 179 9.21 -0.71 10.74
C ASN A 179 9.26 -0.80 12.27
N THR A 180 8.29 -0.18 12.93
CA THR A 180 8.03 -0.40 14.36
C THR A 180 7.57 -1.83 14.60
N ASP A 181 7.67 -2.31 15.85
CA ASP A 181 7.22 -3.67 16.20
C ASP A 181 5.71 -3.83 15.98
N ASP A 182 4.93 -2.78 16.21
CA ASP A 182 3.50 -2.76 15.91
C ASP A 182 3.26 -2.96 14.40
N MET A 183 4.03 -2.32 13.53
CA MET A 183 3.89 -2.48 12.08
C MET A 183 4.35 -3.86 11.61
N LYS A 184 5.42 -4.41 12.16
CA LYS A 184 5.91 -5.77 11.85
C LYS A 184 4.89 -6.85 12.18
N SER A 185 4.02 -6.61 13.16
CA SER A 185 2.95 -7.53 13.54
C SER A 185 1.74 -7.51 12.60
N GLN A 186 1.66 -6.55 11.68
CA GLN A 186 0.52 -6.40 10.78
C GLN A 186 0.67 -7.25 9.51
N PRO A 187 -0.44 -7.76 8.96
CA PRO A 187 -0.44 -8.43 7.66
C PRO A 187 -0.20 -7.41 6.54
N LEU A 188 1.03 -7.36 6.02
CA LEU A 188 1.45 -6.49 4.92
C LEU A 188 1.71 -7.31 3.66
N ILE A 189 1.23 -6.83 2.52
CA ILE A 189 1.58 -7.27 1.18
C ILE A 189 2.40 -6.16 0.53
N THR A 190 3.57 -6.51 -0.02
CA THR A 190 4.44 -5.54 -0.70
C THR A 190 5.06 -6.14 -1.96
N CYS A 191 5.33 -5.30 -2.95
CA CYS A 191 6.05 -5.74 -4.15
C CYS A 191 7.51 -5.98 -3.85
N GLU A 192 8.12 -5.11 -3.04
CA GLU A 192 9.53 -5.21 -2.67
C GLU A 192 9.73 -4.81 -1.21
N GLU A 193 10.55 -5.60 -0.52
CA GLU A 193 10.97 -5.34 0.85
C GLU A 193 12.46 -4.98 0.87
N ILE A 194 12.77 -3.81 1.44
CA ILE A 194 14.14 -3.33 1.59
C ILE A 194 14.63 -3.69 3.00
N ILE A 195 15.63 -4.55 3.04
CA ILE A 195 16.34 -4.98 4.24
C ILE A 195 17.74 -4.33 4.19
N LYS A 196 18.19 -3.71 5.28
CA LYS A 196 19.55 -3.14 5.34
C LYS A 196 20.60 -4.23 5.41
#